data_73665878c210da262af4f565a6129415
#
_entry.id   73665878c210da262af4f565a6129415
#
_cell.length_a   1.000
_cell.length_b   1.000
_cell.length_c   1.000
_cell.angle_alpha   90.00
_cell.angle_beta   90.00
_cell.angle_gamma   90.00
#
_symmetry.space_group_name_H-M   'P 1'
#
loop_
_entity.id
_entity.type
_entity.pdbx_description
1 polymer ?
#
loop_
_entity_poly.entity_id
_entity_poly.type
_entity_poly.pdbx_seq_one_letter_code
_entity_poly.pdbx_strand_id
1 'polypeptide(L)'
;MSLTPQDWRKLRYPIISLGAALVLVGLLVSFADQYRIKNETALQLQQNLLNQARQKLQSSGLEKDTIIQYLPAYNELLARGFIGEERRIEWIETLRQIHAKHKLFSIDYSIGLQESYTPSFLPNLGSFRLNRSVMSLKLDMLHEGDILALLDGLHEQTTPFIVRDCEIQRPIGAMVNVKNVAANMQANCEIDWLTLRDPQLSNATSVGALR
;
A
#
# COMPACT_ATOMS: atom_id res chain seq x y z
N MET A 1 -89.18 13.36 -27.15
CA MET A 1 -88.76 14.77 -27.44
C MET A 1 -87.92 14.75 -28.68
N SER A 2 -88.51 15.03 -29.85
CA SER A 2 -87.79 15.06 -31.15
C SER A 2 -87.19 16.45 -31.37
N LEU A 3 -85.88 16.50 -31.37
CA LEU A 3 -85.03 17.64 -31.66
C LEU A 3 -85.27 18.05 -33.12
N THR A 4 -85.84 19.27 -33.34
CA THR A 4 -86.06 19.81 -34.71
C THR A 4 -84.74 20.35 -35.28
N PRO A 5 -84.54 20.31 -36.59
CA PRO A 5 -83.28 20.78 -37.25
C PRO A 5 -82.95 22.26 -37.01
N GLN A 6 -83.93 23.07 -36.55
CA GLN A 6 -83.71 24.47 -36.16
C GLN A 6 -83.04 24.66 -34.81
N ASP A 7 -83.22 23.71 -33.89
CA ASP A 7 -82.58 23.70 -32.58
C ASP A 7 -81.09 23.34 -32.63
N TRP A 8 -80.71 22.61 -33.64
CA TRP A 8 -79.30 22.28 -33.91
C TRP A 8 -78.42 23.48 -34.28
N ARG A 9 -79.05 24.44 -34.96
CA ARG A 9 -78.35 25.69 -35.33
C ARG A 9 -78.06 26.61 -34.13
N LYS A 10 -78.96 26.62 -33.17
CA LYS A 10 -78.75 27.34 -31.88
C LYS A 10 -77.82 26.65 -30.92
N LEU A 11 -77.73 25.31 -30.95
CA LEU A 11 -76.89 24.57 -30.11
C LEU A 11 -75.41 24.51 -30.61
N ARG A 12 -75.13 24.82 -31.84
CA ARG A 12 -73.77 24.79 -32.43
C ARG A 12 -72.79 25.68 -31.69
N TYR A 13 -73.17 26.92 -31.41
CA TYR A 13 -72.29 27.87 -30.72
C TYR A 13 -71.93 27.45 -29.30
N PRO A 14 -72.84 27.02 -28.42
CA PRO A 14 -72.48 26.58 -27.06
C PRO A 14 -71.69 25.26 -27.07
N ILE A 15 -71.89 24.36 -28.02
CA ILE A 15 -71.12 23.16 -28.11
C ILE A 15 -69.67 23.44 -28.54
N ILE A 16 -69.48 24.31 -29.49
CA ILE A 16 -68.16 24.80 -29.97
C ILE A 16 -67.44 25.50 -28.84
N SER A 17 -68.13 26.39 -28.10
CA SER A 17 -67.49 27.10 -26.99
C SER A 17 -67.12 26.17 -25.82
N LEU A 18 -67.93 25.12 -25.55
CA LEU A 18 -67.62 24.12 -24.55
C LEU A 18 -66.39 23.25 -24.99
N GLY A 19 -66.35 22.85 -26.25
CA GLY A 19 -65.23 22.12 -26.84
C GLY A 19 -63.92 22.93 -26.78
N ALA A 20 -64.00 24.22 -27.15
CA ALA A 20 -62.85 25.09 -27.08
C ALA A 20 -62.35 25.32 -25.64
N ALA A 21 -63.26 25.43 -24.66
CA ALA A 21 -62.89 25.53 -23.25
C ALA A 21 -62.23 24.28 -22.72
N LEU A 22 -62.71 23.08 -23.08
CA LEU A 22 -62.09 21.81 -22.69
C LEU A 22 -60.68 21.64 -23.28
N VAL A 23 -60.49 22.03 -24.54
CA VAL A 23 -59.18 22.00 -25.18
C VAL A 23 -58.22 22.96 -24.48
N LEU A 24 -58.65 24.15 -24.14
CA LEU A 24 -57.86 25.16 -23.44
C LEU A 24 -57.43 24.70 -22.05
N VAL A 25 -58.35 24.08 -21.28
CA VAL A 25 -58.06 23.49 -19.97
C VAL A 25 -57.07 22.33 -20.11
N GLY A 26 -57.23 21.45 -21.09
CA GLY A 26 -56.29 20.33 -21.36
C GLY A 26 -54.88 20.83 -21.69
N LEU A 27 -54.75 21.89 -22.49
CA LEU A 27 -53.46 22.52 -22.81
C LEU A 27 -52.80 23.13 -21.56
N LEU A 28 -53.59 23.84 -20.73
CA LEU A 28 -53.05 24.45 -19.50
C LEU A 28 -52.57 23.40 -18.50
N VAL A 29 -53.33 22.31 -18.34
CA VAL A 29 -52.94 21.22 -17.45
C VAL A 29 -51.67 20.53 -17.95
N SER A 30 -51.59 20.22 -19.24
CA SER A 30 -50.40 19.59 -19.81
C SER A 30 -49.16 20.49 -19.72
N PHE A 31 -49.33 21.80 -19.89
CA PHE A 31 -48.24 22.76 -19.71
C PHE A 31 -47.79 22.87 -18.26
N ALA A 32 -48.73 22.86 -17.31
CA ALA A 32 -48.43 22.89 -15.89
C ALA A 32 -47.69 21.62 -15.43
N ASP A 33 -48.06 20.43 -15.94
CA ASP A 33 -47.39 19.16 -15.62
C ASP A 33 -45.96 19.13 -16.19
N GLN A 34 -45.76 19.59 -17.40
CA GLN A 34 -44.41 19.67 -17.94
C GLN A 34 -43.51 20.64 -17.15
N TYR A 35 -44.05 21.71 -16.63
CA TYR A 35 -43.30 22.67 -15.80
C TYR A 35 -42.96 22.08 -14.45
N ARG A 36 -43.86 21.29 -13.82
CA ARG A 36 -43.61 20.55 -12.58
C ARG A 36 -42.52 19.54 -12.75
N ILE A 37 -42.61 18.69 -13.78
CA ILE A 37 -41.61 17.66 -14.05
C ILE A 37 -40.21 18.25 -14.26
N LYS A 38 -40.10 19.35 -15.00
CA LYS A 38 -38.80 20.03 -15.21
C LYS A 38 -38.21 20.58 -13.92
N ASN A 39 -39.03 21.15 -13.05
CA ASN A 39 -38.56 21.69 -11.77
C ASN A 39 -38.18 20.61 -10.79
N GLU A 40 -38.92 19.48 -10.74
CA GLU A 40 -38.59 18.32 -9.90
C GLU A 40 -37.28 17.68 -10.33
N THR A 41 -37.07 17.50 -11.64
CA THR A 41 -35.81 16.95 -12.16
C THR A 41 -34.63 17.88 -11.90
N ALA A 42 -34.79 19.19 -12.02
CA ALA A 42 -33.75 20.17 -11.70
C ALA A 42 -33.39 20.16 -10.20
N LEU A 43 -34.41 20.05 -9.33
CA LEU A 43 -34.19 19.95 -7.88
C LEU A 43 -33.47 18.65 -7.48
N GLN A 44 -33.90 17.53 -8.06
CA GLN A 44 -33.23 16.24 -7.84
C GLN A 44 -31.76 16.25 -8.29
N LEU A 45 -31.49 16.87 -9.45
CA LEU A 45 -30.13 17.01 -9.95
C LEU A 45 -29.26 17.82 -8.97
N GLN A 46 -29.77 18.95 -8.47
CA GLN A 46 -29.06 19.78 -7.50
C GLN A 46 -28.82 19.04 -6.19
N GLN A 47 -29.81 18.30 -5.68
CA GLN A 47 -29.66 17.47 -4.48
C GLN A 47 -28.61 16.38 -4.67
N ASN A 48 -28.58 15.71 -5.82
CA ASN A 48 -27.59 14.71 -6.13
C ASN A 48 -26.16 15.29 -6.20
N LEU A 49 -26.00 16.44 -6.84
CA LEU A 49 -24.72 17.15 -6.88
C LEU A 49 -24.23 17.56 -5.49
N LEU A 50 -25.14 18.04 -4.64
CA LEU A 50 -24.82 18.44 -3.28
C LEU A 50 -24.44 17.23 -2.43
N ASN A 51 -25.14 16.10 -2.57
CA ASN A 51 -24.80 14.86 -1.89
C ASN A 51 -23.44 14.31 -2.36
N GLN A 52 -23.15 14.33 -3.65
CA GLN A 52 -21.84 13.95 -4.19
C GLN A 52 -20.72 14.86 -3.66
N ALA A 53 -20.93 16.16 -3.60
CA ALA A 53 -19.96 17.09 -3.06
C ALA A 53 -19.69 16.84 -1.56
N ARG A 54 -20.75 16.56 -0.78
CA ARG A 54 -20.60 16.20 0.64
C ARG A 54 -19.85 14.89 0.84
N GLN A 55 -20.16 13.88 0.04
CA GLN A 55 -19.43 12.60 0.08
C GLN A 55 -17.94 12.77 -0.24
N LYS A 56 -17.62 13.53 -1.30
CA LYS A 56 -16.22 13.85 -1.63
C LYS A 56 -15.50 14.60 -0.52
N LEU A 57 -16.17 15.54 0.13
CA LEU A 57 -15.59 16.28 1.25
C LEU A 57 -15.33 15.37 2.45
N GLN A 58 -16.26 14.47 2.78
CA GLN A 58 -16.11 13.53 3.87
C GLN A 58 -15.01 12.50 3.59
N SER A 59 -14.95 11.92 2.37
CA SER A 59 -13.90 10.98 2.00
C SER A 59 -12.51 11.64 2.03
N SER A 60 -12.39 12.85 1.51
CA SER A 60 -11.11 13.57 1.51
C SER A 60 -10.64 13.94 2.94
N GLY A 61 -11.56 14.19 3.86
CA GLY A 61 -11.24 14.38 5.27
C GLY A 61 -10.66 13.13 5.92
N LEU A 62 -11.31 11.98 5.72
CA LEU A 62 -10.84 10.69 6.23
C LEU A 62 -9.50 10.27 5.63
N GLU A 63 -9.30 10.49 4.33
CA GLU A 63 -8.02 10.22 3.66
C GLU A 63 -6.90 11.08 4.26
N LYS A 64 -7.17 12.37 4.49
CA LYS A 64 -6.20 13.28 5.09
C LYS A 64 -5.82 12.86 6.51
N ASP A 65 -6.79 12.48 7.34
CA ASP A 65 -6.54 12.04 8.71
C ASP A 65 -5.74 10.73 8.72
N THR A 66 -6.06 9.80 7.81
CA THR A 66 -5.31 8.56 7.62
C THR A 66 -3.86 8.83 7.21
N ILE A 67 -3.64 9.73 6.26
CA ILE A 67 -2.28 10.13 5.84
C ILE A 67 -1.51 10.74 7.01
N ILE A 68 -2.09 11.68 7.73
CA ILE A 68 -1.44 12.32 8.88
C ILE A 68 -1.05 11.30 9.95
N GLN A 69 -1.89 10.31 10.18
CA GLN A 69 -1.66 9.28 11.19
C GLN A 69 -0.53 8.31 10.79
N TYR A 70 -0.50 7.85 9.54
CA TYR A 70 0.42 6.79 9.11
C TYR A 70 1.70 7.29 8.42
N LEU A 71 1.72 8.53 7.91
CA LEU A 71 2.88 9.09 7.23
C LEU A 71 4.17 9.09 8.07
N PRO A 72 4.15 9.40 9.38
CA PRO A 72 5.36 9.32 10.21
C PRO A 72 5.95 7.90 10.26
N ALA A 73 5.10 6.88 10.48
CA ALA A 73 5.52 5.48 10.51
C ALA A 73 6.07 5.02 9.16
N TYR A 74 5.43 5.43 8.06
CA TYR A 74 5.92 5.15 6.70
C TYR A 74 7.31 5.77 6.45
N ASN A 75 7.49 7.04 6.82
CA ASN A 75 8.77 7.74 6.68
C ASN A 75 9.87 7.09 7.54
N GLU A 76 9.55 6.61 8.72
CA GLU A 76 10.48 5.86 9.56
C GLU A 76 10.93 4.56 8.89
N LEU A 77 10.01 3.77 8.34
CA LEU A 77 10.33 2.54 7.61
C LEU A 77 11.16 2.81 6.34
N LEU A 78 10.88 3.92 5.66
CA LEU A 78 11.67 4.38 4.52
C LEU A 78 13.10 4.76 4.93
N ALA A 79 13.24 5.52 6.02
CA ALA A 79 14.54 5.93 6.57
C ALA A 79 15.38 4.72 7.04
N ARG A 80 14.73 3.71 7.61
CA ARG A 80 15.35 2.43 7.98
C ARG A 80 15.78 1.58 6.79
N GLY A 81 15.42 1.95 5.55
CA GLY A 81 15.73 1.17 4.36
C GLY A 81 14.90 -0.11 4.21
N PHE A 82 13.80 -0.24 4.98
CA PHE A 82 12.87 -1.36 4.83
C PHE A 82 12.02 -1.23 3.58
N ILE A 83 11.58 0.02 3.27
CA ILE A 83 10.83 0.32 2.05
C ILE A 83 11.80 0.83 0.98
N GLY A 84 11.80 0.20 -0.19
CA GLY A 84 12.60 0.61 -1.32
C GLY A 84 13.44 -0.49 -1.93
N GLU A 85 14.58 -0.09 -2.52
CA GLU A 85 15.54 -1.02 -3.10
C GLU A 85 16.48 -1.59 -2.05
N GLU A 86 16.97 -2.77 -2.34
CA GLU A 86 17.89 -3.50 -1.48
C GLU A 86 19.25 -2.82 -1.37
N ARG A 87 19.73 -2.59 -0.16
CA ARG A 87 20.99 -1.89 0.13
C ARG A 87 22.12 -2.85 0.53
N ARG A 88 22.47 -3.79 -0.35
CA ARG A 88 23.48 -4.82 -0.11
C ARG A 88 24.84 -4.26 0.34
N ILE A 89 25.23 -3.13 -0.24
CA ILE A 89 26.51 -2.49 0.08
C ILE A 89 26.54 -2.04 1.54
N GLU A 90 25.44 -1.51 2.06
CA GLU A 90 25.33 -1.08 3.45
C GLU A 90 25.41 -2.28 4.41
N TRP A 91 24.82 -3.41 4.07
CA TRP A 91 24.90 -4.63 4.88
C TRP A 91 26.35 -5.15 4.98
N ILE A 92 27.07 -5.17 3.84
CA ILE A 92 28.45 -5.59 3.78
C ILE A 92 29.34 -4.63 4.59
N GLU A 93 29.12 -3.33 4.46
CA GLU A 93 29.88 -2.33 5.19
C GLU A 93 29.64 -2.44 6.70
N THR A 94 28.39 -2.68 7.12
CA THR A 94 28.08 -2.94 8.53
C THR A 94 28.81 -4.16 9.06
N LEU A 95 28.84 -5.28 8.32
CA LEU A 95 29.60 -6.48 8.70
C LEU A 95 31.09 -6.16 8.89
N ARG A 96 31.69 -5.37 7.98
CA ARG A 96 33.10 -4.95 8.09
C ARG A 96 33.35 -4.07 9.32
N GLN A 97 32.43 -3.15 9.61
CA GLN A 97 32.56 -2.28 10.79
C GLN A 97 32.44 -3.07 12.09
N ILE A 98 31.52 -4.03 12.18
CA ILE A 98 31.37 -4.92 13.34
C ILE A 98 32.63 -5.76 13.50
N HIS A 99 33.11 -6.38 12.42
CA HIS A 99 34.35 -7.17 12.42
C HIS A 99 35.53 -6.35 12.96
N ALA A 100 35.71 -5.12 12.48
CA ALA A 100 36.80 -4.26 12.94
C ALA A 100 36.63 -3.79 14.39
N LYS A 101 35.40 -3.42 14.80
CA LYS A 101 35.06 -2.93 16.15
C LYS A 101 35.33 -4.00 17.21
N HIS A 102 34.90 -5.22 16.95
CA HIS A 102 34.98 -6.34 17.91
C HIS A 102 36.21 -7.24 17.71
N LYS A 103 37.04 -6.96 16.71
CA LYS A 103 38.23 -7.74 16.34
C LYS A 103 37.90 -9.24 16.19
N LEU A 104 36.78 -9.49 15.50
CA LEU A 104 36.33 -10.84 15.23
C LEU A 104 37.32 -11.59 14.32
N PHE A 105 37.27 -12.93 14.35
CA PHE A 105 37.99 -13.75 13.37
C PHE A 105 37.34 -13.61 11.98
N SER A 106 37.82 -14.43 11.01
CA SER A 106 37.34 -14.33 9.63
C SER A 106 35.81 -14.49 9.54
N ILE A 107 35.22 -13.60 8.72
CA ILE A 107 33.82 -13.67 8.38
C ILE A 107 33.73 -13.91 6.87
N ASP A 108 33.21 -15.08 6.48
CA ASP A 108 32.86 -15.37 5.10
C ASP A 108 31.34 -15.23 4.93
N TYR A 109 30.92 -14.57 3.88
CA TYR A 109 29.49 -14.39 3.60
C TYR A 109 29.18 -14.53 2.11
N SER A 110 27.99 -14.98 1.82
CA SER A 110 27.41 -14.96 0.47
C SER A 110 25.97 -14.47 0.54
N ILE A 111 25.56 -13.64 -0.43
CA ILE A 111 24.22 -13.09 -0.49
C ILE A 111 23.54 -13.66 -1.73
N GLY A 112 22.43 -14.36 -1.55
CA GLY A 112 21.61 -14.93 -2.59
C GLY A 112 20.89 -13.86 -3.43
N LEU A 113 20.16 -14.32 -4.43
CA LEU A 113 19.30 -13.44 -5.22
C LEU A 113 18.10 -13.02 -4.38
N GLN A 114 17.60 -11.81 -4.66
CA GLN A 114 16.37 -11.33 -4.06
C GLN A 114 15.18 -12.13 -4.60
N GLU A 115 14.37 -12.65 -3.72
CA GLU A 115 13.17 -13.40 -4.06
C GLU A 115 11.93 -12.85 -3.37
N SER A 116 10.76 -13.08 -3.95
CA SER A 116 9.49 -12.70 -3.32
C SER A 116 9.22 -13.61 -2.13
N TYR A 117 8.84 -13.00 -1.00
CA TYR A 117 8.58 -13.71 0.25
C TYR A 117 7.15 -13.48 0.72
N THR A 118 6.39 -14.56 0.89
CA THR A 118 4.99 -14.53 1.33
C THR A 118 4.82 -15.34 2.61
N PRO A 119 5.15 -14.76 3.77
CA PRO A 119 5.01 -15.47 5.04
C PRO A 119 3.54 -15.64 5.43
N SER A 120 3.22 -16.75 6.08
CA SER A 120 1.85 -17.06 6.52
C SER A 120 1.28 -16.08 7.54
N PHE A 121 2.14 -15.40 8.30
CA PHE A 121 1.74 -14.38 9.29
C PHE A 121 1.41 -13.00 8.68
N LEU A 122 1.68 -12.81 7.38
CA LEU A 122 1.40 -11.56 6.66
C LEU A 122 0.61 -11.83 5.37
N PRO A 123 -0.66 -12.21 5.46
CA PRO A 123 -1.43 -12.71 4.32
C PRO A 123 -1.79 -11.62 3.30
N ASN A 124 -1.80 -10.34 3.69
CA ASN A 124 -2.20 -9.25 2.82
C ASN A 124 -1.33 -8.01 3.01
N LEU A 125 -0.51 -7.71 2.02
CA LEU A 125 0.36 -6.53 1.96
C LEU A 125 -0.22 -5.42 1.06
N GLY A 126 -1.47 -5.56 0.60
CA GLY A 126 -2.04 -4.62 -0.37
C GLY A 126 -1.27 -4.63 -1.69
N SER A 127 -0.83 -3.46 -2.12
CA SER A 127 0.00 -3.30 -3.33
C SER A 127 1.48 -3.60 -3.12
N PHE A 128 1.96 -3.65 -1.87
CA PHE A 128 3.36 -3.88 -1.56
C PHE A 128 3.78 -5.34 -1.79
N ARG A 129 5.06 -5.53 -2.09
CA ARG A 129 5.68 -6.85 -2.20
C ARG A 129 6.81 -6.96 -1.18
N LEU A 130 6.73 -7.96 -0.31
CA LEU A 130 7.81 -8.30 0.58
C LEU A 130 8.81 -9.16 -0.18
N ASN A 131 10.07 -8.75 -0.18
CA ASN A 131 11.16 -9.49 -0.76
C ASN A 131 12.14 -9.90 0.33
N ARG A 132 12.85 -10.96 0.05
CA ARG A 132 13.85 -11.55 0.92
C ARG A 132 15.13 -11.81 0.16
N SER A 133 16.28 -11.53 0.78
CA SER A 133 17.59 -11.98 0.33
C SER A 133 18.25 -12.78 1.42
N VAL A 134 18.59 -14.01 1.12
CA VAL A 134 19.23 -14.92 2.07
C VAL A 134 20.72 -14.62 2.08
N MET A 135 21.27 -14.33 3.25
CA MET A 135 22.71 -14.23 3.49
C MET A 135 23.15 -15.47 4.27
N SER A 136 24.03 -16.27 3.68
CA SER A 136 24.76 -17.31 4.39
C SER A 136 26.03 -16.71 4.96
N LEU A 137 26.21 -16.80 6.27
CA LEU A 137 27.33 -16.22 6.99
C LEU A 137 28.06 -17.33 7.76
N LYS A 138 29.37 -17.34 7.63
CA LYS A 138 30.26 -18.24 8.34
C LYS A 138 31.23 -17.40 9.15
N LEU A 139 31.22 -17.58 10.45
CA LEU A 139 32.10 -16.89 11.40
C LEU A 139 33.00 -17.89 12.10
N ASP A 140 34.31 -17.71 11.95
CA ASP A 140 35.26 -18.36 12.80
C ASP A 140 35.34 -17.63 14.13
N MET A 141 35.36 -18.34 15.28
CA MET A 141 35.27 -17.69 16.58
C MET A 141 36.06 -18.45 17.65
N LEU A 142 36.40 -17.74 18.71
CA LEU A 142 37.10 -18.31 19.88
C LEU A 142 36.09 -18.76 20.95
N HIS A 143 34.99 -18.02 21.09
CA HIS A 143 33.92 -18.28 22.05
C HIS A 143 32.57 -17.81 21.52
N GLU A 144 31.50 -18.25 22.17
CA GLU A 144 30.11 -17.94 21.76
C GLU A 144 29.78 -16.43 21.81
N GLY A 145 30.53 -15.65 22.61
CA GLY A 145 30.39 -14.20 22.68
C GLY A 145 30.66 -13.49 21.36
N ASP A 146 31.45 -14.09 20.47
CA ASP A 146 31.81 -13.50 19.19
C ASP A 146 30.58 -13.42 18.25
N ILE A 147 29.74 -14.48 18.23
CA ILE A 147 28.50 -14.46 17.44
C ILE A 147 27.46 -13.51 18.04
N LEU A 148 27.38 -13.43 19.38
CA LEU A 148 26.49 -12.47 20.04
C LEU A 148 26.91 -11.04 19.72
N ALA A 149 28.19 -10.71 19.77
CA ALA A 149 28.70 -9.38 19.39
C ALA A 149 28.39 -9.03 17.92
N LEU A 150 28.46 -10.03 17.03
CA LEU A 150 28.07 -9.86 15.63
C LEU A 150 26.57 -9.57 15.49
N LEU A 151 25.72 -10.37 16.12
CA LEU A 151 24.26 -10.22 16.04
C LEU A 151 23.78 -8.93 16.68
N ASP A 152 24.35 -8.54 17.82
CA ASP A 152 24.05 -7.27 18.49
C ASP A 152 24.44 -6.08 17.60
N GLY A 153 25.61 -6.13 16.99
CA GLY A 153 26.04 -5.11 16.04
C GLY A 153 25.15 -5.04 14.79
N LEU A 154 24.63 -6.17 14.31
CA LEU A 154 23.65 -6.16 13.23
C LEU A 154 22.31 -5.59 13.66
N HIS A 155 21.89 -5.76 14.91
CA HIS A 155 20.66 -5.14 15.44
C HIS A 155 20.75 -3.60 15.58
N GLU A 156 21.96 -3.06 15.72
CA GLU A 156 22.17 -1.61 15.76
C GLU A 156 21.91 -0.95 14.38
N GLN A 157 21.92 -1.71 13.30
CA GLN A 157 21.65 -1.21 11.95
C GLN A 157 20.15 -1.02 11.69
N THR A 158 19.84 -0.28 10.65
CA THR A 158 18.47 0.16 10.37
C THR A 158 17.63 -0.85 9.58
N THR A 159 18.26 -1.63 8.69
CA THR A 159 17.52 -2.57 7.82
C THR A 159 17.10 -3.81 8.60
N PRO A 160 15.82 -4.19 8.59
CA PRO A 160 15.34 -5.35 9.33
C PRO A 160 15.85 -6.67 8.71
N PHE A 161 16.21 -7.59 9.57
CA PHE A 161 16.60 -8.94 9.20
C PHE A 161 16.03 -9.96 10.19
N ILE A 162 16.01 -11.22 9.78
CA ILE A 162 15.60 -12.35 10.60
C ILE A 162 16.71 -13.40 10.54
N VAL A 163 17.21 -13.81 11.70
CA VAL A 163 18.09 -14.98 11.79
C VAL A 163 17.21 -16.22 11.69
N ARG A 164 17.36 -16.98 10.61
CA ARG A 164 16.55 -18.17 10.36
C ARG A 164 17.10 -19.37 11.10
N ASP A 165 18.40 -19.57 10.98
CA ASP A 165 19.12 -20.66 11.59
C ASP A 165 20.55 -20.23 11.90
N CYS A 166 21.13 -20.78 12.95
CA CYS A 166 22.50 -20.48 13.32
C CYS A 166 23.09 -21.69 14.06
N GLU A 167 23.90 -22.44 13.37
CA GLU A 167 24.54 -23.63 13.89
C GLU A 167 25.98 -23.33 14.35
N ILE A 168 26.27 -23.66 15.61
CA ILE A 168 27.61 -23.49 16.19
C ILE A 168 28.27 -24.86 16.30
N GLN A 169 29.42 -25.00 15.67
CA GLN A 169 30.15 -26.25 15.64
C GLN A 169 31.57 -26.05 16.17
N ARG A 170 32.07 -27.08 16.83
CA ARG A 170 33.49 -27.18 17.16
C ARG A 170 34.13 -28.19 16.23
N PRO A 171 35.08 -27.81 15.37
CA PRO A 171 35.77 -28.73 14.49
C PRO A 171 36.48 -29.82 15.29
N ILE A 172 36.34 -31.07 14.83
CA ILE A 172 36.99 -32.22 15.45
C ILE A 172 38.49 -32.03 15.26
N GLY A 173 39.26 -32.04 16.37
CA GLY A 173 40.72 -31.90 16.34
C GLY A 173 41.22 -30.45 16.50
N ALA A 174 40.34 -29.48 16.79
CA ALA A 174 40.78 -28.15 17.19
C ALA A 174 41.57 -28.27 18.52
N MET A 175 42.89 -28.38 18.41
CA MET A 175 43.75 -28.35 19.59
C MET A 175 43.88 -26.90 20.03
N VAL A 176 43.58 -26.64 21.30
CA VAL A 176 43.89 -25.36 21.93
C VAL A 176 45.42 -25.21 21.97
N ASN A 177 45.97 -24.50 21.02
CA ASN A 177 47.38 -24.18 21.01
C ASN A 177 47.58 -22.94 21.92
N VAL A 178 48.12 -23.17 23.09
CA VAL A 178 48.35 -22.13 24.12
C VAL A 178 49.29 -21.02 23.62
N LYS A 179 50.05 -21.23 22.56
CA LYS A 179 50.99 -20.25 22.02
C LYS A 179 50.41 -19.34 20.96
N ASN A 180 49.36 -19.76 20.25
CA ASN A 180 48.69 -18.94 19.20
C ASN A 180 47.20 -18.98 19.43
N VAL A 181 46.60 -17.79 19.60
CA VAL A 181 45.15 -17.62 19.64
C VAL A 181 44.60 -17.90 18.25
N ALA A 182 43.94 -19.03 18.09
CA ALA A 182 43.27 -19.42 16.84
C ALA A 182 41.81 -19.74 17.12
N ALA A 183 40.96 -19.52 16.12
CA ALA A 183 39.56 -19.89 16.19
C ALA A 183 39.45 -21.41 16.47
N ASN A 184 38.58 -21.78 17.41
CA ASN A 184 38.34 -23.17 17.80
C ASN A 184 36.87 -23.57 17.64
N MET A 185 36.04 -22.64 17.20
CA MET A 185 34.62 -22.81 16.94
C MET A 185 34.27 -22.11 15.64
N GLN A 186 33.14 -22.50 15.06
CA GLN A 186 32.63 -21.93 13.86
C GLN A 186 31.10 -21.81 13.94
N ALA A 187 30.56 -20.67 13.61
CA ALA A 187 29.13 -20.47 13.44
C ALA A 187 28.79 -20.39 11.95
N ASN A 188 27.75 -21.12 11.53
CA ASN A 188 27.14 -21.01 10.21
C ASN A 188 25.72 -20.52 10.40
N CYS A 189 25.44 -19.33 9.92
CA CYS A 189 24.13 -18.69 10.10
C CYS A 189 23.49 -18.36 8.76
N GLU A 190 22.17 -18.54 8.69
CA GLU A 190 21.34 -18.04 7.60
C GLU A 190 20.53 -16.84 8.08
N ILE A 191 20.69 -15.71 7.41
CA ILE A 191 20.06 -14.44 7.75
C ILE A 191 19.21 -13.99 6.57
N ASP A 192 17.92 -13.76 6.81
CA ASP A 192 16.98 -13.23 5.83
C ASP A 192 16.93 -11.71 5.97
N TRP A 193 17.41 -11.01 4.97
CA TRP A 193 17.25 -9.57 4.85
C TRP A 193 15.91 -9.27 4.17
N LEU A 194 15.09 -8.45 4.81
CA LEU A 194 13.75 -8.16 4.35
C LEU A 194 13.66 -6.74 3.78
N THR A 195 13.03 -6.63 2.62
CA THR A 195 12.72 -5.35 1.98
C THR A 195 11.31 -5.34 1.44
N LEU A 196 10.64 -4.21 1.59
CA LEU A 196 9.28 -4.00 1.11
C LEU A 196 9.32 -3.12 -0.14
N ARG A 197 8.87 -3.64 -1.27
CA ARG A 197 8.86 -2.93 -2.54
C ARG A 197 7.49 -2.34 -2.82
N ASP A 198 7.45 -1.03 -3.04
CA ASP A 198 6.28 -0.36 -3.58
C ASP A 198 6.35 -0.40 -5.12
N PRO A 199 5.39 -1.05 -5.80
CA PRO A 199 5.38 -1.12 -7.25
C PRO A 199 5.20 0.25 -7.92
N GLN A 200 4.67 1.25 -7.21
CA GLN A 200 4.50 2.60 -7.75
C GLN A 200 5.82 3.37 -7.78
N LEU A 201 6.69 3.20 -6.78
CA LEU A 201 8.00 3.83 -6.75
C LEU A 201 8.95 3.26 -7.82
N SER A 202 8.83 1.97 -8.15
CA SER A 202 9.66 1.34 -9.19
C SER A 202 9.41 1.91 -10.60
N ASN A 203 8.20 2.38 -10.87
CA ASN A 203 7.84 2.99 -12.16
C ASN A 203 8.31 4.45 -12.28
N ALA A 204 8.47 5.16 -11.15
CA ALA A 204 8.93 6.55 -11.14
C ALA A 204 10.44 6.66 -11.46
N THR A 205 11.23 5.69 -11.02
CA THR A 205 12.69 5.69 -11.26
C THR A 205 13.04 5.35 -12.72
N SER A 206 12.22 4.53 -13.39
CA SER A 206 12.42 4.18 -14.81
C SER A 206 12.08 5.30 -15.79
N VAL A 207 11.20 6.24 -15.40
CA VAL A 207 10.83 7.39 -16.24
C VAL A 207 11.83 8.56 -16.12
N GLY A 208 12.57 8.65 -15.01
CA GLY A 208 13.60 9.67 -14.78
C GLY A 208 14.94 9.42 -15.50
N ALA A 209 15.21 8.20 -15.96
CA ALA A 209 16.45 7.81 -16.61
C ALA A 209 16.47 8.05 -18.14
N LEU A 210 15.39 8.60 -18.71
CA LEU A 210 15.23 8.90 -20.14
C LEU A 210 15.09 10.40 -20.46
N ARG A 211 15.63 11.26 -19.58
CA ARG A 211 15.74 12.69 -19.87
C ARG A 211 17.14 13.21 -19.69
#